data_3e9f9e80ec793296ce43b7827568d9ee
#
_entry.id   3e9f9e80ec793296ce43b7827568d9ee
#
_cell.length_a   1.000
_cell.length_b   1.000
_cell.length_c   1.000
_cell.angle_alpha   90.00
_cell.angle_beta   90.00
_cell.angle_gamma   90.00
#
_symmetry.space_group_name_H-M   'P 1'
#
loop_
_entity.id
_entity.type
_entity.pdbx_description
1 polymer ?
#
loop_
_entity_poly.entity_id
_entity_poly.type
_entity_poly.pdbx_seq_one_letter_code
_entity_poly.pdbx_strand_id
1 'polypeptide(L)'
;KESNLLLIEEPENHLSHTKLNALINKIKIGNEDKQIIISTHSSFVANKLGLEHLIFLHDKQTTRLNQLSPDTQKFFEKIAGYDTLRLILSKKAILVEGDSDELVIQKAYKLQNNGKLPIEDEIDVISVGIAFKRFLEIAEKINKEVH
;
A
#
# COMPACT_ATOMS: atom_id res chain seq x y z
N LYS A 1 -23.29 -5.86 -27.64
CA LYS A 1 -21.82 -6.08 -27.52
C LYS A 1 -21.47 -5.96 -26.06
N GLU A 2 -21.00 -7.02 -25.45
CA GLU A 2 -20.45 -6.95 -24.10
C GLU A 2 -19.12 -6.17 -24.17
N SER A 3 -18.91 -5.28 -23.19
CA SER A 3 -17.67 -4.51 -23.08
C SER A 3 -16.58 -5.42 -22.52
N ASN A 4 -15.42 -5.49 -23.19
CA ASN A 4 -14.27 -6.26 -22.73
C ASN A 4 -13.34 -5.41 -21.81
N LEU A 5 -13.69 -4.15 -21.56
CA LEU A 5 -12.96 -3.23 -20.69
C LEU A 5 -13.88 -2.67 -19.63
N LEU A 6 -13.47 -2.78 -18.38
CA LEU A 6 -14.14 -2.19 -17.22
C LEU A 6 -13.19 -1.20 -16.54
N LEU A 7 -13.63 0.03 -16.40
CA LEU A 7 -12.92 1.08 -15.68
C LEU A 7 -13.66 1.36 -14.38
N ILE A 8 -12.96 1.33 -13.26
CA ILE A 8 -13.52 1.61 -11.92
C ILE A 8 -12.64 2.67 -11.28
N GLU A 9 -13.26 3.76 -10.82
CA GLU A 9 -12.58 4.85 -10.13
C GLU A 9 -12.95 4.83 -8.66
N GLU A 10 -11.92 4.78 -7.81
CA GLU A 10 -11.97 4.90 -6.35
C GLU A 10 -13.18 4.19 -5.70
N PRO A 11 -13.28 2.85 -5.83
CA PRO A 11 -14.43 2.11 -5.34
C PRO A 11 -14.62 2.21 -3.82
N GLU A 12 -13.58 2.61 -3.09
CA GLU A 12 -13.60 2.82 -1.64
C GLU A 12 -14.43 4.03 -1.20
N ASN A 13 -14.59 5.04 -2.03
CA ASN A 13 -15.16 6.34 -1.61
C ASN A 13 -16.63 6.28 -1.18
N HIS A 14 -17.40 5.33 -1.66
CA HIS A 14 -18.86 5.27 -1.42
C HIS A 14 -19.35 3.93 -0.90
N LEU A 15 -18.44 3.01 -0.59
CA LEU A 15 -18.78 1.67 -0.12
C LEU A 15 -18.33 1.44 1.33
N SER A 16 -19.19 0.81 2.12
CA SER A 16 -18.74 0.26 3.40
C SER A 16 -17.70 -0.81 3.16
N HIS A 17 -16.81 -1.03 4.14
CA HIS A 17 -15.75 -2.05 4.06
C HIS A 17 -16.27 -3.44 3.60
N THR A 18 -17.43 -3.86 4.12
CA THR A 18 -18.05 -5.14 3.73
C THR A 18 -18.47 -5.15 2.25
N LYS A 19 -19.09 -4.06 1.78
CA LYS A 19 -19.51 -3.94 0.37
C LYS A 19 -18.31 -3.85 -0.57
N LEU A 20 -17.27 -3.12 -0.17
CA LEU A 20 -16.02 -3.01 -0.90
C LEU A 20 -15.35 -4.38 -1.06
N ASN A 21 -15.25 -5.15 0.04
CA ASN A 21 -14.71 -6.50 0.01
C ASN A 21 -15.52 -7.44 -0.92
N ALA A 22 -16.84 -7.35 -0.87
CA ALA A 22 -17.72 -8.12 -1.77
C ALA A 22 -17.53 -7.73 -3.24
N LEU A 23 -17.36 -6.43 -3.55
CA LEU A 23 -17.05 -5.94 -4.89
C LEU A 23 -15.71 -6.50 -5.39
N ILE A 24 -14.65 -6.39 -4.59
CA ILE A 24 -13.33 -6.88 -4.96
C ILE A 24 -13.36 -8.38 -5.25
N ASN A 25 -14.05 -9.16 -4.41
CA ASN A 25 -14.20 -10.59 -4.65
C ASN A 25 -14.94 -10.89 -5.96
N LYS A 26 -15.98 -10.11 -6.30
CA LYS A 26 -16.68 -10.25 -7.59
C LYS A 26 -15.78 -9.88 -8.78
N ILE A 27 -14.91 -8.90 -8.62
CA ILE A 27 -13.94 -8.50 -9.65
C ILE A 27 -12.95 -9.65 -9.92
N LYS A 28 -12.47 -10.32 -8.86
CA LYS A 28 -11.51 -11.43 -8.96
C LYS A 28 -12.12 -12.70 -9.58
N ILE A 29 -13.43 -12.89 -9.47
CA ILE A 29 -14.14 -14.10 -9.92
C ILE A 29 -15.00 -13.78 -11.14
N GLY A 30 -14.83 -14.53 -12.23
CA GLY A 30 -15.74 -14.50 -13.37
C GLY A 30 -15.55 -13.32 -14.34
N ASN A 31 -14.38 -12.71 -14.37
CA ASN A 31 -14.03 -11.66 -15.33
C ASN A 31 -12.75 -11.99 -16.12
N GLU A 32 -12.49 -13.26 -16.34
CA GLU A 32 -11.26 -13.74 -17.03
C GLU A 32 -11.17 -13.22 -18.47
N ASP A 33 -12.31 -12.92 -19.09
CA ASP A 33 -12.40 -12.40 -20.46
C ASP A 33 -12.36 -10.86 -20.53
N LYS A 34 -12.19 -10.16 -19.39
CA LYS A 34 -12.26 -8.70 -19.35
C LYS A 34 -10.97 -8.10 -18.85
N GLN A 35 -10.57 -7.00 -19.46
CA GLN A 35 -9.56 -6.11 -18.90
C GLN A 35 -10.22 -5.20 -17.87
N ILE A 36 -9.70 -5.19 -16.63
CA ILE A 36 -10.21 -4.34 -15.55
C ILE A 36 -9.09 -3.39 -15.16
N ILE A 37 -9.39 -2.09 -15.16
CA ILE A 37 -8.49 -1.04 -14.68
C ILE A 37 -9.17 -0.33 -13.52
N ILE A 38 -8.49 -0.26 -12.38
CA ILE A 38 -9.02 0.34 -11.15
C ILE A 38 -8.06 1.43 -10.71
N SER A 39 -8.55 2.66 -10.55
CA SER A 39 -7.83 3.68 -9.81
C SER A 39 -8.21 3.63 -8.34
N THR A 40 -7.24 3.71 -7.44
CA THR A 40 -7.47 3.67 -6.00
C THR A 40 -6.32 4.34 -5.24
N HIS A 41 -6.64 4.93 -4.11
CA HIS A 41 -5.66 5.38 -3.10
C HIS A 41 -5.74 4.52 -1.82
N SER A 42 -6.50 3.44 -1.84
CA SER A 42 -6.69 2.54 -0.70
C SER A 42 -5.69 1.39 -0.69
N SER A 43 -4.86 1.33 0.35
CA SER A 43 -3.98 0.17 0.59
C SER A 43 -4.77 -1.13 0.69
N PHE A 44 -5.98 -1.09 1.24
CA PHE A 44 -6.85 -2.27 1.32
C PHE A 44 -7.20 -2.81 -0.07
N VAL A 45 -7.62 -1.94 -1.00
CA VAL A 45 -7.95 -2.32 -2.37
C VAL A 45 -6.73 -2.87 -3.09
N ALA A 46 -5.60 -2.15 -3.02
CA ALA A 46 -4.33 -2.55 -3.63
C ALA A 46 -3.86 -3.93 -3.13
N ASN A 47 -3.84 -4.12 -1.81
CA ASN A 47 -3.43 -5.39 -1.21
C ASN A 47 -4.35 -6.54 -1.59
N LYS A 48 -5.67 -6.32 -1.59
CA LYS A 48 -6.66 -7.34 -1.94
C LYS A 48 -6.63 -7.74 -3.40
N LEU A 49 -6.35 -6.81 -4.31
CA LEU A 49 -6.24 -7.11 -5.74
C LEU A 49 -4.91 -7.76 -6.12
N GLY A 50 -3.91 -7.66 -5.27
CA GLY A 50 -2.55 -8.16 -5.49
C GLY A 50 -1.60 -7.05 -5.88
N LEU A 51 -0.54 -6.90 -5.09
CA LEU A 51 0.47 -5.84 -5.29
C LEU A 51 1.22 -5.97 -6.62
N GLU A 52 1.32 -7.18 -7.17
CA GLU A 52 1.94 -7.47 -8.46
C GLU A 52 1.20 -6.83 -9.65
N HIS A 53 -0.08 -6.54 -9.49
CA HIS A 53 -0.90 -5.86 -10.50
C HIS A 53 -0.87 -4.34 -10.37
N LEU A 54 -0.28 -3.83 -9.28
CA LEU A 54 -0.24 -2.41 -9.00
C LEU A 54 0.70 -1.68 -9.95
N ILE A 55 0.17 -0.65 -10.60
CA ILE A 55 0.95 0.33 -11.37
C ILE A 55 0.92 1.63 -10.59
N PHE A 56 2.06 2.03 -10.12
CA PHE A 56 2.22 3.21 -9.32
C PHE A 56 2.54 4.42 -10.19
N LEU A 57 1.74 5.49 -10.08
CA LEU A 57 1.95 6.74 -10.80
C LEU A 57 2.51 7.78 -9.84
N HIS A 58 3.78 8.15 -10.00
CA HIS A 58 4.48 9.06 -9.12
C HIS A 58 5.49 9.89 -9.91
N ASP A 59 5.50 11.20 -9.73
CA ASP A 59 6.45 12.14 -10.35
C ASP A 59 6.66 11.94 -11.86
N LYS A 60 5.58 11.71 -12.61
CA LYS A 60 5.60 11.40 -14.05
C LYS A 60 6.32 10.08 -14.42
N GLN A 61 6.54 9.21 -13.43
CA GLN A 61 7.08 7.88 -13.61
C GLN A 61 6.07 6.81 -13.24
N THR A 62 6.29 5.61 -13.73
CA THR A 62 5.50 4.45 -13.36
C THR A 62 6.39 3.43 -12.65
N THR A 63 5.96 2.96 -11.48
CA THR A 63 6.65 1.88 -10.76
C THR A 63 5.71 0.68 -10.65
N ARG A 64 6.26 -0.52 -10.82
CA ARG A 64 5.55 -1.79 -10.62
C ARG A 64 6.24 -2.60 -9.55
N LEU A 65 5.46 -3.25 -8.70
CA LEU A 65 5.96 -4.21 -7.72
C LEU A 65 6.10 -5.61 -8.33
N ASN A 66 6.86 -5.69 -9.44
CA ASN A 66 7.16 -6.96 -10.07
C ASN A 66 8.13 -7.76 -9.17
N GLN A 67 7.95 -9.09 -9.16
CA GLN A 67 8.90 -10.00 -8.51
C GLN A 67 8.93 -9.99 -6.97
N LEU A 68 7.84 -9.59 -6.30
CA LEU A 68 7.67 -9.92 -4.90
C LEU A 68 7.60 -11.45 -4.74
N SER A 69 8.13 -11.97 -3.64
CA SER A 69 8.00 -13.40 -3.36
C SER A 69 6.52 -13.81 -3.25
N PRO A 70 6.14 -15.03 -3.69
CA PRO A 70 4.77 -15.50 -3.58
C PRO A 70 4.21 -15.44 -2.15
N ASP A 71 5.09 -15.62 -1.15
CA ASP A 71 4.72 -15.55 0.25
C ASP A 71 4.36 -14.12 0.67
N THR A 72 5.09 -13.11 0.19
CA THR A 72 4.80 -11.70 0.47
C THR A 72 3.51 -11.26 -0.23
N GLN A 73 3.31 -11.65 -1.48
CA GLN A 73 2.06 -11.37 -2.20
C GLN A 73 0.85 -11.95 -1.44
N LYS A 74 0.88 -13.26 -1.13
CA LYS A 74 -0.20 -13.93 -0.38
C LYS A 74 -0.43 -13.34 1.02
N PHE A 75 0.63 -12.88 1.68
CA PHE A 75 0.52 -12.26 2.99
C PHE A 75 -0.33 -11.00 2.92
N PHE A 76 0.02 -10.04 2.06
CA PHE A 76 -0.72 -8.78 1.95
C PHE A 76 -2.13 -8.96 1.37
N GLU A 77 -2.32 -9.93 0.47
CA GLU A 77 -3.65 -10.27 -0.04
C GLU A 77 -4.59 -10.79 1.07
N LYS A 78 -4.06 -11.63 1.97
CA LYS A 78 -4.84 -12.19 3.08
C LYS A 78 -5.04 -11.21 4.21
N ILE A 79 -3.98 -10.47 4.58
CA ILE A 79 -3.96 -9.50 5.68
C ILE A 79 -3.87 -8.10 5.07
N ALA A 80 -4.93 -7.70 4.38
CA ALA A 80 -4.97 -6.45 3.62
C ALA A 80 -5.07 -5.17 4.49
N GLY A 81 -4.96 -5.29 5.81
CA GLY A 81 -5.03 -4.15 6.74
C GLY A 81 -3.75 -3.31 6.82
N TYR A 82 -2.63 -3.80 6.28
CA TYR A 82 -1.38 -3.05 6.30
C TYR A 82 -1.38 -1.90 5.28
N ASP A 83 -0.86 -0.77 5.70
CA ASP A 83 -0.76 0.42 4.86
C ASP A 83 0.50 0.42 3.98
N THR A 84 0.51 -0.48 3.00
CA THR A 84 1.63 -0.63 2.06
C THR A 84 1.83 0.60 1.18
N LEU A 85 0.76 1.37 0.91
CA LEU A 85 0.86 2.57 0.09
C LEU A 85 1.63 3.69 0.81
N ARG A 86 1.55 3.79 2.14
CA ARG A 86 2.38 4.74 2.90
C ARG A 86 3.87 4.50 2.63
N LEU A 87 4.32 3.23 2.69
CA LEU A 87 5.71 2.89 2.37
C LEU A 87 6.06 3.28 0.93
N ILE A 88 5.19 2.95 -0.01
CA ILE A 88 5.47 3.20 -1.44
C ILE A 88 5.54 4.70 -1.73
N LEU A 89 4.63 5.50 -1.16
CA LEU A 89 4.48 6.93 -1.41
C LEU A 89 5.50 7.80 -0.67
N SER A 90 5.93 7.41 0.51
CA SER A 90 6.89 8.18 1.30
C SER A 90 8.23 8.34 0.55
N LYS A 91 8.99 9.39 0.82
CA LYS A 91 10.39 9.48 0.36
C LYS A 91 11.30 8.57 1.19
N LYS A 92 11.17 8.64 2.50
CA LYS A 92 11.88 7.81 3.47
C LYS A 92 10.88 7.20 4.43
N ALA A 93 11.17 6.02 4.95
CA ALA A 93 10.31 5.38 5.93
C ALA A 93 11.12 4.90 7.13
N ILE A 94 10.51 5.02 8.31
CA ILE A 94 10.96 4.37 9.53
C ILE A 94 9.91 3.32 9.86
N LEU A 95 10.31 2.06 9.88
CA LEU A 95 9.40 0.96 10.22
C LEU A 95 9.49 0.67 11.71
N VAL A 96 8.34 0.58 12.35
CA VAL A 96 8.23 0.29 13.79
C VAL A 96 7.29 -0.87 14.04
N GLU A 97 7.40 -1.50 15.21
CA GLU A 97 6.56 -2.66 15.53
C GLU A 97 5.11 -2.24 15.79
N GLY A 98 4.89 -1.17 16.55
CA GLY A 98 3.57 -0.76 16.98
C GLY A 98 3.33 0.74 16.96
N ASP A 99 2.07 1.11 17.13
CA ASP A 99 1.63 2.50 17.14
C ASP A 99 2.27 3.30 18.29
N SER A 100 2.58 2.62 19.41
CA SER A 100 3.30 3.24 20.52
C SER A 100 4.71 3.66 20.12
N ASP A 101 5.40 2.83 19.33
CA ASP A 101 6.75 3.13 18.84
C ASP A 101 6.70 4.29 17.84
N GLU A 102 5.66 4.32 16.99
CA GLU A 102 5.41 5.45 16.09
C GLU A 102 5.31 6.77 16.87
N LEU A 103 4.54 6.79 17.95
CA LEU A 103 4.40 7.97 18.81
C LEU A 103 5.72 8.37 19.47
N VAL A 104 6.52 7.41 19.94
CA VAL A 104 7.84 7.66 20.55
C VAL A 104 8.79 8.29 19.52
N ILE A 105 8.88 7.71 18.32
CA ILE A 105 9.73 8.24 17.24
C ILE A 105 9.29 9.64 16.84
N GLN A 106 7.99 9.88 16.64
CA GLN A 106 7.47 11.22 16.33
C GLN A 106 7.82 12.24 17.41
N LYS A 107 7.69 11.86 18.68
CA LYS A 107 8.04 12.73 19.82
C LYS A 107 9.54 13.01 19.90
N ALA A 108 10.37 11.98 19.75
CA ALA A 108 11.82 12.12 19.77
C ALA A 108 12.30 13.03 18.62
N TYR A 109 11.78 12.80 17.42
CA TYR A 109 12.09 13.62 16.25
C TYR A 109 11.74 15.10 16.48
N LYS A 110 10.52 15.35 16.98
CA LYS A 110 10.05 16.70 17.30
C LYS A 110 10.95 17.43 18.30
N LEU A 111 11.47 16.73 19.31
CA LEU A 111 12.37 17.29 20.31
C LEU A 111 13.75 17.66 19.72
N GLN A 112 14.22 16.88 18.75
CA GLN A 112 15.55 17.06 18.14
C GLN A 112 15.53 18.03 16.93
N ASN A 113 14.37 18.25 16.31
CA ASN A 113 14.25 19.00 15.07
C ASN A 113 13.40 20.28 15.22
N ASN A 114 13.62 21.03 16.27
CA ASN A 114 12.97 22.34 16.50
C ASN A 114 11.43 22.30 16.43
N GLY A 115 10.83 21.23 16.89
CA GLY A 115 9.38 21.07 16.92
C GLY A 115 8.76 20.47 15.67
N LYS A 116 9.53 20.18 14.62
CA LYS A 116 9.04 19.54 13.40
C LYS A 116 8.69 18.07 13.60
N LEU A 117 7.70 17.60 12.89
CA LEU A 117 7.37 16.17 12.78
C LEU A 117 8.15 15.51 11.62
N PRO A 118 8.40 14.19 11.66
CA PRO A 118 9.07 13.48 10.56
C PRO A 118 8.43 13.71 9.20
N ILE A 119 7.10 13.74 9.14
CA ILE A 119 6.36 13.94 7.90
C ILE A 119 6.64 15.30 7.22
N GLU A 120 7.01 16.32 7.98
CA GLU A 120 7.39 17.64 7.45
C GLU A 120 8.74 17.60 6.71
N ASP A 121 9.57 16.59 7.01
CA ASP A 121 10.84 16.31 6.34
C ASP A 121 10.70 15.06 5.41
N GLU A 122 9.47 14.74 5.02
CA GLU A 122 9.10 13.66 4.09
C GLU A 122 9.50 12.24 4.55
N ILE A 123 9.61 12.08 5.87
CA ILE A 123 9.86 10.81 6.55
C ILE A 123 8.53 10.30 7.10
N ASP A 124 8.10 9.11 6.68
CA ASP A 124 6.92 8.46 7.24
C ASP A 124 7.33 7.42 8.29
N VAL A 125 6.66 7.42 9.43
CA VAL A 125 6.88 6.41 10.48
C VAL A 125 5.71 5.44 10.41
N ILE A 126 5.97 4.18 10.11
CA ILE A 126 4.94 3.21 9.74
C ILE A 126 4.98 2.02 10.70
N SER A 127 3.87 1.78 11.39
CA SER A 127 3.65 0.58 12.19
C SER A 127 3.41 -0.63 11.27
N VAL A 128 4.28 -1.63 11.36
CA VAL A 128 4.25 -2.82 10.49
C VAL A 128 4.06 -4.14 11.26
N GLY A 129 3.93 -4.08 12.59
CA GLY A 129 3.79 -5.26 13.43
C GLY A 129 4.92 -6.25 13.19
N ILE A 130 4.58 -7.50 13.02
CA ILE A 130 5.54 -8.58 12.74
C ILE A 130 5.93 -8.68 11.26
N ALA A 131 5.45 -7.77 10.41
CA ALA A 131 5.58 -7.88 8.96
C ALA A 131 6.87 -7.23 8.39
N PHE A 132 7.85 -6.86 9.21
CA PHE A 132 9.09 -6.18 8.80
C PHE A 132 9.70 -6.75 7.53
N LYS A 133 9.94 -8.07 7.51
CA LYS A 133 10.56 -8.75 6.36
C LYS A 133 9.79 -8.48 5.05
N ARG A 134 8.45 -8.44 5.12
CA ARG A 134 7.59 -8.20 3.96
C ARG A 134 7.67 -6.76 3.47
N PHE A 135 7.70 -5.81 4.41
CA PHE A 135 7.87 -4.40 4.09
C PHE A 135 9.27 -4.11 3.53
N LEU A 136 10.31 -4.72 4.10
CA LEU A 136 11.69 -4.59 3.58
C LEU A 136 11.81 -5.16 2.16
N GLU A 137 11.14 -6.27 1.84
CA GLU A 137 11.11 -6.80 0.47
C GLU A 137 10.46 -5.80 -0.52
N ILE A 138 9.36 -5.15 -0.14
CA ILE A 138 8.75 -4.10 -0.96
C ILE A 138 9.72 -2.93 -1.14
N ALA A 139 10.31 -2.45 -0.04
CA ALA A 139 11.25 -1.32 -0.05
C ALA A 139 12.42 -1.58 -0.98
N GLU A 140 13.01 -2.78 -0.93
CA GLU A 140 14.09 -3.19 -1.83
C GLU A 140 13.66 -3.12 -3.30
N LYS A 141 12.46 -3.64 -3.63
CA LYS A 141 11.95 -3.66 -5.01
C LYS A 141 11.68 -2.27 -5.59
N ILE A 142 11.35 -1.30 -4.76
CA ILE A 142 11.13 0.10 -5.17
C ILE A 142 12.35 0.99 -4.89
N ASN A 143 13.47 0.41 -4.48
CA ASN A 143 14.70 1.12 -4.11
C ASN A 143 14.46 2.23 -3.06
N LYS A 144 13.66 1.92 -2.04
CA LYS A 144 13.28 2.83 -0.95
C LYS A 144 14.26 2.77 0.21
N GLU A 145 14.71 3.93 0.69
CA GLU A 145 15.47 4.05 1.94
C GLU A 145 14.55 3.79 3.14
N VAL A 146 14.90 2.79 3.95
CA VAL A 146 14.15 2.38 5.14
C VAL A 146 15.08 2.24 6.33
N HIS A 147 14.62 2.69 7.48
CA HIS A 147 15.32 2.61 8.77
C HIS A 147 14.50 1.85 9.80
#